data_9eca9299b0917f09ac312a1cc5d63e68
#
_entry.id   9eca9299b0917f09ac312a1cc5d63e68
#
_cell.length_a   1.000
_cell.length_b   1.000
_cell.length_c   1.000
_cell.angle_alpha   90.00
_cell.angle_beta   90.00
_cell.angle_gamma   90.00
#
_symmetry.space_group_name_H-M   'P 1'
#
loop_
_entity.id
_entity.type
_entity.pdbx_description
1 polymer ?
#
loop_
_entity_poly.entity_id
_entity_poly.type
_entity_poly.pdbx_seq_one_letter_code
_entity_poly.pdbx_strand_id
1 'polypeptide(L)'
;MKKLVLIFIPFFFYGQLYTPKSDGDIIEHSYYTLSYSEFHEQAEWIHYKLDSSMIFGNIDRTDDFRKDLKVITGSAALIDYKGSGYDRGHLAPAGDMKKNKISMSQSFLMSNMSPQKPSFNRGIWKKLESLVRSWAVKDELYITCGGVLENNLNTIGLNKVSIPNKFYKIVYNSNDQKIIAFLIPNKKTKLPLISYIVSVNEIEELTGIDFYPQIEDDFEEILESEKSINGWDFNSSLALIPKTKKYNKA
;
A
#
# COMPACT_ATOMS: atom_id res chain seq x y z
N MET A 1 31.14 -37.19 -23.64
CA MET A 1 29.83 -36.49 -23.59
C MET A 1 29.72 -35.75 -22.25
N LYS A 2 29.90 -34.42 -22.26
CA LYS A 2 29.76 -33.58 -21.05
C LYS A 2 28.28 -33.33 -20.87
N LYS A 3 27.69 -33.79 -19.75
CA LYS A 3 26.32 -33.48 -19.36
C LYS A 3 26.29 -32.01 -18.88
N LEU A 4 25.57 -31.17 -19.63
CA LEU A 4 25.25 -29.81 -19.23
C LEU A 4 24.17 -29.89 -18.14
N VAL A 5 24.53 -29.59 -16.91
CA VAL A 5 23.57 -29.42 -15.80
C VAL A 5 23.03 -27.98 -15.88
N LEU A 6 21.83 -27.82 -16.40
CA LEU A 6 21.11 -26.56 -16.31
C LEU A 6 20.68 -26.38 -14.84
N ILE A 7 21.37 -25.52 -14.12
CA ILE A 7 20.92 -25.04 -12.80
C ILE A 7 19.80 -24.03 -13.07
N PHE A 8 18.57 -24.45 -12.86
CA PHE A 8 17.41 -23.55 -12.78
C PHE A 8 17.54 -22.75 -11.48
N ILE A 9 18.02 -21.50 -11.56
CA ILE A 9 17.94 -20.55 -10.46
C ILE A 9 16.50 -19.99 -10.54
N PRO A 10 15.62 -20.29 -9.59
CA PRO A 10 14.31 -19.64 -9.57
C PRO A 10 14.54 -18.14 -9.36
N PHE A 11 14.17 -17.35 -10.33
CA PHE A 11 14.02 -15.89 -10.15
C PHE A 11 12.83 -15.70 -9.20
N PHE A 12 13.11 -15.63 -7.91
CA PHE A 12 12.14 -15.11 -6.96
C PHE A 12 11.97 -13.63 -7.26
N PHE A 13 10.87 -13.26 -7.87
CA PHE A 13 10.43 -11.87 -7.92
C PHE A 13 10.20 -11.40 -6.49
N TYR A 14 10.97 -10.44 -6.03
CA TYR A 14 10.92 -9.87 -4.69
C TYR A 14 9.56 -9.25 -4.30
N GLY A 15 8.57 -9.26 -5.18
CA GLY A 15 7.22 -8.74 -4.98
C GLY A 15 6.16 -9.74 -4.54
N GLN A 16 6.47 -11.04 -4.45
CA GLN A 16 5.47 -12.08 -4.14
C GLN A 16 5.51 -12.60 -2.70
N LEU A 17 6.47 -12.15 -1.89
CA LEU A 17 6.54 -12.58 -0.50
C LEU A 17 5.43 -11.89 0.29
N TYR A 18 4.59 -12.67 0.97
CA TYR A 18 3.46 -12.20 1.80
C TYR A 18 2.33 -11.51 1.01
N THR A 19 2.15 -11.82 -0.27
CA THR A 19 1.08 -11.27 -1.10
C THR A 19 -0.28 -11.82 -0.65
N PRO A 20 -1.28 -10.97 -0.41
CA PRO A 20 -2.63 -11.42 -0.05
C PRO A 20 -3.29 -12.23 -1.16
N LYS A 21 -4.27 -13.05 -0.79
CA LYS A 21 -5.12 -13.80 -1.70
C LYS A 21 -6.53 -13.19 -1.75
N SER A 22 -7.01 -12.88 -2.94
CA SER A 22 -8.34 -12.37 -3.20
C SER A 22 -8.78 -12.77 -4.60
N ASP A 23 -10.03 -12.43 -4.96
CA ASP A 23 -10.65 -12.82 -6.23
C ASP A 23 -10.36 -11.86 -7.40
N GLY A 24 -9.74 -10.71 -7.14
CA GLY A 24 -9.43 -9.70 -8.16
C GLY A 24 -8.29 -10.08 -9.09
N ASP A 25 -8.13 -9.32 -10.17
CA ASP A 25 -7.06 -9.53 -11.14
C ASP A 25 -5.70 -9.09 -10.58
N ILE A 26 -4.76 -10.02 -10.51
CA ILE A 26 -3.41 -9.73 -10.00
C ILE A 26 -2.60 -9.00 -11.07
N ILE A 27 -2.14 -7.81 -10.73
CA ILE A 27 -1.32 -6.95 -11.59
C ILE A 27 0.01 -6.64 -10.89
N GLU A 28 1.10 -7.08 -11.51
CA GLU A 28 2.45 -6.88 -11.00
C GLU A 28 3.09 -5.64 -11.64
N HIS A 29 3.54 -4.71 -10.81
CA HIS A 29 4.42 -3.60 -11.19
C HIS A 29 5.83 -3.82 -10.63
N SER A 30 6.79 -2.99 -11.04
CA SER A 30 8.20 -3.19 -10.65
C SER A 30 8.46 -3.06 -9.15
N TYR A 31 7.58 -2.38 -8.41
CA TYR A 31 7.77 -2.06 -6.99
C TYR A 31 6.54 -2.30 -6.11
N TYR A 32 5.45 -2.75 -6.70
CA TYR A 32 4.25 -3.18 -5.98
C TYR A 32 3.45 -4.16 -6.83
N THR A 33 2.65 -4.96 -6.17
CA THR A 33 1.62 -5.82 -6.76
C THR A 33 0.27 -5.36 -6.25
N LEU A 34 -0.77 -5.49 -7.04
CA LEU A 34 -2.13 -5.20 -6.65
C LEU A 34 -3.09 -6.29 -7.12
N SER A 35 -4.22 -6.43 -6.44
CA SER A 35 -5.40 -7.11 -6.93
C SER A 35 -6.42 -6.07 -7.37
N TYR A 36 -6.85 -6.10 -8.64
CA TYR A 36 -7.78 -5.14 -9.20
C TYR A 36 -9.20 -5.70 -9.24
N SER A 37 -10.15 -4.93 -8.73
CA SER A 37 -11.57 -5.23 -8.83
C SER A 37 -12.21 -4.44 -9.96
N GLU A 38 -12.61 -5.12 -11.01
CA GLU A 38 -13.35 -4.52 -12.13
C GLU A 38 -14.70 -3.94 -11.69
N PHE A 39 -15.36 -4.59 -10.72
CA PHE A 39 -16.65 -4.10 -10.21
C PHE A 39 -16.51 -2.76 -9.47
N HIS A 40 -15.39 -2.53 -8.79
CA HIS A 40 -15.13 -1.31 -8.03
C HIS A 40 -14.23 -0.31 -8.76
N GLU A 41 -13.66 -0.68 -9.92
CA GLU A 41 -12.74 0.14 -10.73
C GLU A 41 -11.54 0.66 -9.94
N GLN A 42 -10.99 -0.16 -9.04
CA GLN A 42 -9.82 0.14 -8.23
C GLN A 42 -9.22 -1.11 -7.61
N ALA A 43 -8.03 -0.97 -7.03
CA ALA A 43 -7.40 -2.07 -6.32
C ALA A 43 -8.16 -2.45 -5.05
N GLU A 44 -8.35 -3.77 -4.82
CA GLU A 44 -8.78 -4.34 -3.54
C GLU A 44 -7.70 -4.14 -2.50
N TRP A 45 -6.46 -4.46 -2.88
CA TRP A 45 -5.26 -4.21 -2.11
C TRP A 45 -4.09 -3.87 -3.02
N ILE A 46 -3.12 -3.17 -2.44
CA ILE A 46 -1.77 -3.00 -2.97
C ILE A 46 -0.78 -3.51 -1.93
N HIS A 47 0.18 -4.30 -2.40
CA HIS A 47 1.23 -4.87 -1.57
C HIS A 47 2.61 -4.48 -2.08
N TYR A 48 3.49 -4.02 -1.19
CA TYR A 48 4.85 -3.61 -1.53
C TYR A 48 5.81 -3.69 -0.34
N LYS A 49 7.08 -3.88 -0.67
CA LYS A 49 8.18 -3.80 0.29
C LYS A 49 8.62 -2.35 0.44
N LEU A 50 8.85 -1.91 1.68
CA LEU A 50 9.31 -0.57 2.02
C LEU A 50 10.56 -0.65 2.90
N ASP A 51 11.63 0.00 2.47
CA ASP A 51 12.88 0.13 3.18
C ASP A 51 13.50 1.53 3.03
N SER A 52 14.63 1.76 3.67
CA SER A 52 15.32 3.05 3.61
C SER A 52 15.73 3.44 2.18
N SER A 53 16.04 2.50 1.30
CA SER A 53 16.42 2.78 -0.09
C SER A 53 15.27 3.34 -0.92
N MET A 54 14.04 2.93 -0.60
CA MET A 54 12.83 3.44 -1.22
C MET A 54 12.54 4.88 -0.78
N ILE A 55 12.75 5.18 0.51
CA ILE A 55 12.38 6.45 1.15
C ILE A 55 13.38 7.57 0.81
N PHE A 56 14.68 7.27 0.87
CA PHE A 56 15.76 8.26 0.70
C PHE A 56 16.23 8.42 -0.74
N GLY A 57 15.56 7.83 -1.70
CA GLY A 57 15.78 8.13 -3.10
C GLY A 57 15.61 9.64 -3.40
N ASN A 58 16.23 10.10 -4.48
CA ASN A 58 16.32 11.51 -4.86
C ASN A 58 15.37 11.89 -6.00
N ILE A 59 14.38 11.06 -6.29
CA ILE A 59 13.43 11.34 -7.38
C ILE A 59 12.34 12.27 -6.85
N ASP A 60 12.18 13.38 -7.55
CA ASP A 60 11.09 14.31 -7.29
C ASP A 60 9.75 13.74 -7.74
N ARG A 61 8.69 14.18 -7.09
CA ARG A 61 7.32 13.80 -7.42
C ARG A 61 6.99 14.23 -8.86
N THR A 62 6.45 13.30 -9.66
CA THR A 62 6.20 13.52 -11.11
C THR A 62 4.79 14.00 -11.42
N ASP A 63 3.80 13.65 -10.59
CA ASP A 63 2.37 13.95 -10.81
C ASP A 63 1.84 13.50 -12.19
N ASP A 64 2.47 12.48 -12.79
CA ASP A 64 2.18 11.95 -14.14
C ASP A 64 1.03 10.93 -14.11
N PHE A 65 -0.08 11.32 -13.51
CA PHE A 65 -1.30 10.50 -13.43
C PHE A 65 -1.77 10.04 -14.82
N ARG A 66 -1.99 8.74 -14.97
CA ARG A 66 -2.42 8.12 -16.22
C ARG A 66 -3.11 6.78 -15.98
N LYS A 67 -3.86 6.33 -16.99
CA LYS A 67 -4.43 4.97 -16.98
C LYS A 67 -3.34 3.91 -16.82
N ASP A 68 -3.69 2.84 -16.16
CA ASP A 68 -2.85 1.64 -16.10
C ASP A 68 -3.18 0.73 -17.28
N LEU A 69 -2.24 0.59 -18.19
CA LEU A 69 -2.43 -0.26 -19.38
C LEU A 69 -2.36 -1.76 -19.07
N LYS A 70 -1.97 -2.14 -17.86
CA LYS A 70 -2.01 -3.53 -17.42
C LYS A 70 -3.39 -3.98 -16.97
N VAL A 71 -4.29 -3.04 -16.66
CA VAL A 71 -5.72 -3.30 -16.50
C VAL A 71 -6.32 -3.40 -17.89
N ILE A 72 -6.53 -4.62 -18.38
CA ILE A 72 -6.89 -4.89 -19.78
C ILE A 72 -8.25 -4.29 -20.14
N THR A 73 -9.20 -4.32 -19.25
CA THR A 73 -10.55 -3.73 -19.41
C THR A 73 -10.55 -2.21 -19.34
N GLY A 74 -9.49 -1.64 -18.83
CA GLY A 74 -9.28 -0.21 -18.63
C GLY A 74 -9.43 0.19 -17.16
N SER A 75 -8.44 0.87 -16.61
CA SER A 75 -8.53 1.41 -15.25
C SER A 75 -9.36 2.68 -15.21
N ALA A 76 -9.78 3.10 -14.00
CA ALA A 76 -10.26 4.43 -13.71
C ALA A 76 -9.39 5.52 -14.41
N ALA A 77 -9.96 6.65 -14.72
CA ALA A 77 -9.31 7.74 -15.43
C ALA A 77 -9.35 9.06 -14.65
N LEU A 78 -8.49 10.02 -15.03
CA LEU A 78 -8.45 11.32 -14.37
C LEU A 78 -9.81 12.03 -14.39
N ILE A 79 -10.60 11.81 -15.48
CA ILE A 79 -11.89 12.45 -15.64
C ILE A 79 -12.90 12.01 -14.58
N ASP A 80 -12.79 10.79 -14.05
CA ASP A 80 -13.67 10.27 -13.01
C ASP A 80 -13.53 11.04 -11.69
N TYR A 81 -12.34 11.54 -11.41
CA TYR A 81 -12.05 12.32 -10.20
C TYR A 81 -12.29 13.81 -10.37
N LYS A 82 -12.36 14.31 -11.62
CA LYS A 82 -12.53 15.75 -11.89
C LYS A 82 -13.88 16.24 -11.39
N GLY A 83 -13.87 17.18 -10.44
CA GLY A 83 -15.09 17.74 -9.86
C GLY A 83 -15.85 16.82 -8.91
N SER A 84 -15.34 15.61 -8.61
CA SER A 84 -15.98 14.64 -7.73
C SER A 84 -16.00 15.05 -6.24
N GLY A 85 -15.12 15.96 -5.84
CA GLY A 85 -14.90 16.29 -4.42
C GLY A 85 -14.00 15.30 -3.67
N TYR A 86 -13.38 14.35 -4.39
CA TYR A 86 -12.42 13.39 -3.86
C TYR A 86 -11.03 13.62 -4.45
N ASP A 87 -10.01 13.39 -3.63
CA ASP A 87 -8.62 13.30 -4.08
C ASP A 87 -8.38 11.95 -4.78
N ARG A 88 -7.44 11.92 -5.74
CA ARG A 88 -6.79 10.71 -6.21
C ARG A 88 -5.85 10.24 -5.10
N GLY A 89 -6.43 9.50 -4.15
CA GLY A 89 -5.69 9.02 -2.99
C GLY A 89 -4.81 7.84 -3.35
N HIS A 90 -3.51 7.96 -3.12
CA HIS A 90 -2.57 6.86 -3.35
C HIS A 90 -2.76 5.75 -2.32
N LEU A 91 -2.71 4.50 -2.76
CA LEU A 91 -2.56 3.35 -1.88
C LEU A 91 -1.07 3.09 -1.60
N ALA A 92 -0.24 2.96 -2.64
CA ALA A 92 1.22 3.03 -2.53
C ALA A 92 1.67 4.48 -2.79
N PRO A 93 2.03 5.27 -1.76
CA PRO A 93 2.24 6.69 -1.90
C PRO A 93 3.55 7.03 -2.60
N ALA A 94 3.57 8.10 -3.37
CA ALA A 94 4.78 8.60 -4.06
C ALA A 94 5.96 8.86 -3.10
N GLY A 95 5.66 9.17 -1.82
CA GLY A 95 6.68 9.32 -0.78
C GLY A 95 7.45 8.05 -0.45
N ASP A 96 6.87 6.88 -0.73
CA ASP A 96 7.46 5.56 -0.54
C ASP A 96 8.19 5.07 -1.81
N MET A 97 8.02 5.75 -2.95
CA MET A 97 8.47 5.31 -4.28
C MET A 97 9.59 6.21 -4.86
N LYS A 98 10.48 6.71 -4.00
CA LYS A 98 11.55 7.63 -4.42
C LYS A 98 12.81 6.97 -4.98
N LYS A 99 12.90 5.66 -4.97
CA LYS A 99 14.10 4.91 -5.35
C LYS A 99 14.63 5.25 -6.74
N ASN A 100 13.74 5.29 -7.72
CA ASN A 100 14.08 5.62 -9.11
C ASN A 100 12.86 6.16 -9.87
N LYS A 101 13.08 6.57 -11.12
CA LYS A 101 12.03 7.14 -11.98
C LYS A 101 10.88 6.17 -12.24
N ILE A 102 11.16 4.86 -12.32
CA ILE A 102 10.13 3.84 -12.59
C ILE A 102 9.21 3.71 -11.39
N SER A 103 9.76 3.54 -10.18
CA SER A 103 8.95 3.44 -8.97
C SER A 103 8.09 4.69 -8.76
N MET A 104 8.68 5.88 -8.94
CA MET A 104 7.95 7.14 -8.82
C MET A 104 6.81 7.24 -9.84
N SER A 105 7.10 7.03 -11.12
CA SER A 105 6.11 7.14 -12.19
C SER A 105 4.99 6.08 -12.06
N GLN A 106 5.33 4.83 -11.70
CA GLN A 106 4.31 3.80 -11.48
C GLN A 106 3.38 4.12 -10.30
N SER A 107 3.84 4.86 -9.30
CA SER A 107 2.96 5.28 -8.19
C SER A 107 1.81 6.19 -8.63
N PHE A 108 1.86 6.78 -9.84
CA PHE A 108 0.81 7.63 -10.42
C PHE A 108 -0.13 6.91 -11.39
N LEU A 109 -0.06 5.58 -11.50
CA LEU A 109 -1.04 4.81 -12.25
C LEU A 109 -2.41 4.89 -11.56
N MET A 110 -3.47 5.02 -12.36
CA MET A 110 -4.83 5.18 -11.81
C MET A 110 -5.34 3.93 -11.08
N SER A 111 -4.78 2.75 -11.36
CA SER A 111 -5.00 1.52 -10.60
C SER A 111 -4.50 1.59 -9.13
N ASN A 112 -3.55 2.50 -8.86
CA ASN A 112 -3.04 2.82 -7.50
C ASN A 112 -3.86 3.89 -6.79
N MET A 113 -4.95 4.39 -7.40
CA MET A 113 -5.76 5.50 -6.88
C MET A 113 -7.09 5.02 -6.36
N SER A 114 -7.49 5.57 -5.21
CA SER A 114 -8.83 5.37 -4.64
C SER A 114 -9.45 6.71 -4.24
N PRO A 115 -10.80 6.86 -4.33
CA PRO A 115 -11.48 8.10 -3.95
C PRO A 115 -11.37 8.38 -2.46
N GLN A 116 -10.48 9.29 -2.07
CA GLN A 116 -10.26 9.68 -0.68
C GLN A 116 -10.78 11.10 -0.41
N LYS A 117 -11.50 11.29 0.71
CA LYS A 117 -11.86 12.64 1.16
C LYS A 117 -10.60 13.47 1.38
N PRO A 118 -10.51 14.72 0.88
CA PRO A 118 -9.32 15.57 1.06
C PRO A 118 -8.89 15.71 2.53
N SER A 119 -9.86 15.80 3.44
CA SER A 119 -9.58 15.88 4.88
C SER A 119 -9.02 14.60 5.51
N PHE A 120 -9.31 13.45 4.94
CA PHE A 120 -8.72 12.16 5.29
C PHE A 120 -7.34 12.02 4.66
N ASN A 121 -7.25 12.10 3.32
CA ASN A 121 -6.02 11.91 2.54
C ASN A 121 -4.89 12.84 3.02
N ARG A 122 -5.16 14.15 3.07
CA ARG A 122 -4.19 15.17 3.48
C ARG A 122 -4.02 15.28 4.99
N GLY A 123 -4.85 14.57 5.76
CA GLY A 123 -4.89 14.57 7.22
C GLY A 123 -4.29 13.32 7.85
N ILE A 124 -5.17 12.46 8.41
CA ILE A 124 -4.77 11.29 9.19
C ILE A 124 -4.02 10.25 8.34
N TRP A 125 -4.42 10.05 7.07
CA TRP A 125 -3.77 9.09 6.17
C TRP A 125 -2.32 9.48 5.89
N LYS A 126 -2.07 10.75 5.54
CA LYS A 126 -0.71 11.28 5.38
C LYS A 126 0.14 11.14 6.65
N LYS A 127 -0.47 11.28 7.85
CA LYS A 127 0.24 11.07 9.12
C LYS A 127 0.64 9.61 9.29
N LEU A 128 -0.29 8.67 8.98
CA LEU A 128 0.00 7.23 9.02
C LEU A 128 1.14 6.87 8.06
N GLU A 129 1.08 7.33 6.81
CA GLU A 129 2.16 7.12 5.83
C GLU A 129 3.51 7.64 6.33
N SER A 130 3.52 8.81 6.96
CA SER A 130 4.75 9.40 7.51
C SER A 130 5.29 8.59 8.68
N LEU A 131 4.42 8.04 9.52
CA LEU A 131 4.79 7.18 10.63
C LEU A 131 5.38 5.86 10.12
N VAL A 132 4.71 5.20 9.18
CA VAL A 132 5.20 3.94 8.57
C VAL A 132 6.56 4.14 7.92
N ARG A 133 6.77 5.24 7.18
CA ARG A 133 8.10 5.59 6.65
C ARG A 133 9.16 5.74 7.74
N SER A 134 8.82 6.30 8.89
CA SER A 134 9.79 6.43 9.98
C SER A 134 10.21 5.09 10.56
N TRP A 135 9.33 4.11 10.59
CA TRP A 135 9.67 2.74 10.96
C TRP A 135 10.56 2.08 9.89
N ALA A 136 10.20 2.21 8.61
CA ALA A 136 10.93 1.63 7.49
C ALA A 136 12.34 2.21 7.25
N VAL A 137 12.76 3.23 7.99
CA VAL A 137 14.16 3.70 7.98
C VAL A 137 15.10 2.71 8.64
N LYS A 138 14.61 1.99 9.66
CA LYS A 138 15.41 1.05 10.45
C LYS A 138 15.19 -0.39 10.01
N ASP A 139 13.99 -0.68 9.51
CA ASP A 139 13.51 -2.04 9.24
C ASP A 139 13.05 -2.17 7.79
N GLU A 140 13.07 -3.39 7.27
CA GLU A 140 12.39 -3.76 6.03
C GLU A 140 10.96 -4.15 6.37
N LEU A 141 10.00 -3.44 5.79
CA LEU A 141 8.58 -3.63 6.07
C LEU A 141 7.83 -4.10 4.82
N TYR A 142 6.84 -4.94 5.01
CA TYR A 142 5.85 -5.30 3.99
C TYR A 142 4.54 -4.57 4.28
N ILE A 143 4.07 -3.81 3.30
CA ILE A 143 2.91 -2.94 3.44
C ILE A 143 1.80 -3.49 2.56
N THR A 144 0.63 -3.72 3.15
CA THR A 144 -0.59 -4.00 2.40
C THR A 144 -1.64 -2.94 2.74
N CYS A 145 -2.26 -2.34 1.73
CA CYS A 145 -3.31 -1.36 1.98
C CYS A 145 -4.34 -1.31 0.86
N GLY A 146 -5.56 -0.94 1.23
CA GLY A 146 -6.71 -0.83 0.32
C GLY A 146 -7.87 -0.08 0.93
N GLY A 147 -8.92 0.09 0.14
CA GLY A 147 -10.23 0.47 0.61
C GLY A 147 -11.05 -0.76 0.99
N VAL A 148 -11.93 -0.65 1.98
CA VAL A 148 -12.94 -1.70 2.23
C VAL A 148 -14.01 -1.58 1.14
N LEU A 149 -14.02 -2.54 0.21
CA LEU A 149 -14.88 -2.53 -0.99
C LEU A 149 -16.16 -3.33 -0.72
N GLU A 150 -17.07 -2.70 -0.01
CA GLU A 150 -18.38 -3.28 0.31
C GLU A 150 -19.32 -3.18 -0.90
N ASN A 151 -20.29 -4.06 -0.98
CA ASN A 151 -21.40 -3.93 -1.92
C ASN A 151 -22.17 -2.61 -1.67
N ASN A 152 -22.70 -2.00 -2.74
CA ASN A 152 -23.53 -0.78 -2.67
C ASN A 152 -22.80 0.50 -2.24
N LEU A 153 -21.51 0.63 -2.47
CA LEU A 153 -20.79 1.88 -2.30
C LEU A 153 -21.25 2.94 -3.31
N ASN A 154 -21.28 4.21 -2.88
CA ASN A 154 -21.40 5.32 -3.83
C ASN A 154 -20.20 5.35 -4.77
N THR A 155 -20.37 5.92 -5.95
CA THR A 155 -19.33 5.94 -6.99
C THR A 155 -19.06 7.35 -7.50
N ILE A 156 -17.91 7.54 -8.14
CA ILE A 156 -17.55 8.75 -8.88
C ILE A 156 -17.30 8.44 -10.36
N GLY A 157 -17.50 9.44 -11.19
CA GLY A 157 -17.15 9.40 -12.62
C GLY A 157 -18.00 8.45 -13.46
N LEU A 158 -17.66 8.40 -14.75
CA LEU A 158 -18.33 7.55 -15.73
C LEU A 158 -17.99 6.07 -15.56
N ASN A 159 -16.78 5.78 -15.11
CA ASN A 159 -16.34 4.41 -14.82
C ASN A 159 -16.87 3.88 -13.48
N LYS A 160 -17.68 4.67 -12.74
CA LYS A 160 -18.31 4.26 -11.48
C LYS A 160 -17.30 3.78 -10.42
N VAL A 161 -16.19 4.50 -10.29
CA VAL A 161 -15.17 4.17 -9.28
C VAL A 161 -15.77 4.23 -7.87
N SER A 162 -15.80 3.14 -7.14
CA SER A 162 -16.41 3.04 -5.82
C SER A 162 -15.70 3.92 -4.79
N ILE A 163 -16.46 4.47 -3.85
CA ILE A 163 -15.95 5.33 -2.77
C ILE A 163 -15.91 4.51 -1.47
N PRO A 164 -14.76 4.00 -1.04
CA PRO A 164 -14.66 3.24 0.20
C PRO A 164 -15.03 4.09 1.42
N ASN A 165 -15.81 3.51 2.34
CA ASN A 165 -16.15 4.15 3.61
C ASN A 165 -14.98 4.14 4.60
N LYS A 166 -14.09 3.16 4.49
CA LYS A 166 -12.91 2.96 5.33
C LYS A 166 -11.71 2.55 4.46
N PHE A 167 -10.53 2.85 4.96
CA PHE A 167 -9.26 2.38 4.39
C PHE A 167 -8.48 1.63 5.45
N TYR A 168 -7.82 0.55 5.03
CA TYR A 168 -6.92 -0.20 5.89
C TYR A 168 -5.47 -0.06 5.44
N LYS A 169 -4.57 -0.24 6.37
CA LYS A 169 -3.13 -0.38 6.15
C LYS A 169 -2.56 -1.35 7.15
N ILE A 170 -1.97 -2.43 6.64
CA ILE A 170 -1.30 -3.46 7.40
C ILE A 170 0.20 -3.30 7.18
N VAL A 171 0.97 -3.37 8.24
CA VAL A 171 2.44 -3.25 8.23
C VAL A 171 3.01 -4.47 8.92
N TYR A 172 3.73 -5.29 8.17
CA TYR A 172 4.42 -6.48 8.68
C TYR A 172 5.93 -6.25 8.70
N ASN A 173 6.56 -6.48 9.83
CA ASN A 173 8.01 -6.54 10.01
C ASN A 173 8.42 -8.01 10.13
N SER A 174 8.95 -8.58 9.05
CA SER A 174 9.33 -9.99 9.01
C SER A 174 10.55 -10.32 9.89
N ASN A 175 11.43 -9.34 10.15
CA ASN A 175 12.61 -9.55 10.98
C ASN A 175 12.23 -9.74 12.46
N ASP A 176 11.30 -8.92 12.93
CA ASP A 176 10.80 -8.96 14.31
C ASP A 176 9.55 -9.84 14.46
N GLN A 177 9.05 -10.39 13.36
CA GLN A 177 7.83 -11.21 13.31
C GLN A 177 6.65 -10.52 14.03
N LYS A 178 6.39 -9.26 13.69
CA LYS A 178 5.31 -8.45 14.27
C LYS A 178 4.50 -7.74 13.21
N ILE A 179 3.23 -7.57 13.50
CA ILE A 179 2.28 -6.92 12.62
C ILE A 179 1.55 -5.79 13.34
N ILE A 180 1.13 -4.79 12.60
CA ILE A 180 0.20 -3.76 13.08
C ILE A 180 -0.74 -3.38 11.95
N ALA A 181 -2.02 -3.29 12.25
CA ALA A 181 -3.04 -2.95 11.27
C ALA A 181 -3.87 -1.74 11.71
N PHE A 182 -4.25 -0.93 10.75
CA PHE A 182 -5.07 0.27 10.94
C PHE A 182 -6.30 0.20 10.05
N LEU A 183 -7.46 0.57 10.61
CA LEU A 183 -8.72 0.72 9.88
C LEU A 183 -9.29 2.11 10.16
N ILE A 184 -9.24 2.99 9.16
CA ILE A 184 -9.54 4.42 9.33
C ILE A 184 -10.71 4.83 8.43
N PRO A 185 -11.76 5.48 8.97
CA PRO A 185 -12.87 5.96 8.16
C PRO A 185 -12.45 7.07 7.20
N ASN A 186 -12.97 7.03 5.97
CA ASN A 186 -12.71 8.01 4.90
C ASN A 186 -13.37 9.37 5.19
N LYS A 187 -13.01 9.97 6.32
CA LYS A 187 -13.53 11.27 6.77
C LYS A 187 -12.54 12.01 7.66
N LYS A 188 -12.82 13.27 7.93
CA LYS A 188 -12.03 14.06 8.90
C LYS A 188 -12.12 13.43 10.28
N THR A 189 -10.97 13.30 10.95
CA THR A 189 -10.89 12.85 12.34
C THR A 189 -9.89 13.69 13.13
N LYS A 190 -10.11 13.75 14.45
CA LYS A 190 -9.20 14.37 15.42
C LYS A 190 -8.55 13.33 16.34
N LEU A 191 -8.99 12.08 16.26
CA LEU A 191 -8.43 11.00 17.09
C LEU A 191 -6.99 10.70 16.69
N PRO A 192 -6.14 10.28 17.63
CA PRO A 192 -4.77 9.83 17.32
C PRO A 192 -4.77 8.51 16.56
N LEU A 193 -3.69 8.21 15.84
CA LEU A 193 -3.55 6.99 15.03
C LEU A 193 -3.79 5.72 15.83
N ILE A 194 -3.33 5.67 17.06
CA ILE A 194 -3.49 4.52 17.96
C ILE A 194 -4.96 4.11 18.16
N SER A 195 -5.91 5.05 18.02
CA SER A 195 -7.34 4.77 18.15
C SER A 195 -7.93 3.99 16.98
N TYR A 196 -7.14 3.73 15.94
CA TYR A 196 -7.57 3.04 14.72
C TYR A 196 -6.87 1.71 14.51
N ILE A 197 -6.16 1.24 15.53
CA ILE A 197 -5.52 -0.08 15.50
C ILE A 197 -6.60 -1.14 15.65
N VAL A 198 -6.54 -2.10 14.74
CA VAL A 198 -7.41 -3.29 14.68
C VAL A 198 -6.53 -4.52 14.47
N SER A 199 -7.08 -5.71 14.62
CA SER A 199 -6.41 -6.95 14.19
C SER A 199 -6.50 -7.11 12.67
N VAL A 200 -5.66 -7.96 12.09
CA VAL A 200 -5.78 -8.32 10.65
C VAL A 200 -7.08 -9.08 10.44
N ASN A 201 -7.44 -10.01 11.33
CA ASN A 201 -8.71 -10.76 11.29
C ASN A 201 -9.94 -9.83 11.15
N GLU A 202 -9.97 -8.67 11.85
CA GLU A 202 -11.06 -7.71 11.68
C GLU A 202 -11.10 -7.07 10.28
N ILE A 203 -9.97 -6.97 9.59
CA ILE A 203 -9.92 -6.48 8.20
C ILE A 203 -10.36 -7.60 7.26
N GLU A 204 -9.95 -8.83 7.48
CA GLU A 204 -10.37 -10.02 6.72
C GLU A 204 -11.88 -10.24 6.76
N GLU A 205 -12.48 -10.16 7.95
CA GLU A 205 -13.93 -10.23 8.11
C GLU A 205 -14.69 -9.17 7.28
N LEU A 206 -14.07 -7.99 7.09
CA LEU A 206 -14.69 -6.90 6.34
C LEU A 206 -14.44 -6.97 4.84
N THR A 207 -13.36 -7.59 4.42
CA THR A 207 -12.89 -7.54 3.02
C THR A 207 -13.00 -8.87 2.30
N GLY A 208 -13.02 -9.99 3.03
CA GLY A 208 -12.92 -11.34 2.46
C GLY A 208 -11.55 -11.66 1.87
N ILE A 209 -10.54 -10.80 2.12
CA ILE A 209 -9.16 -10.99 1.66
C ILE A 209 -8.43 -11.82 2.71
N ASP A 210 -7.68 -12.81 2.27
CA ASP A 210 -6.81 -13.66 3.07
C ASP A 210 -5.40 -13.03 3.04
N PHE A 211 -4.96 -12.44 4.18
CA PHE A 211 -3.66 -11.79 4.27
C PHE A 211 -2.61 -12.77 4.79
N TYR A 212 -1.44 -12.74 4.20
CA TYR A 212 -0.28 -13.55 4.61
C TYR A 212 -0.43 -15.08 4.52
N PRO A 213 -1.20 -15.66 3.55
CA PRO A 213 -1.44 -17.11 3.42
C PRO A 213 -0.18 -17.95 3.18
N GLN A 214 1.00 -17.33 3.17
CA GLN A 214 2.29 -18.01 3.05
C GLN A 214 2.97 -18.23 4.41
N ILE A 215 2.41 -17.67 5.48
CA ILE A 215 2.83 -17.91 6.86
C ILE A 215 2.20 -19.23 7.33
N GLU A 216 2.86 -19.92 8.22
CA GLU A 216 2.33 -21.16 8.77
C GLU A 216 1.11 -20.87 9.66
N ASP A 217 0.04 -21.62 9.49
CA ASP A 217 -1.33 -21.32 9.96
C ASP A 217 -1.39 -20.96 11.47
N ASP A 218 -0.74 -21.72 12.36
CA ASP A 218 -0.77 -21.47 13.80
C ASP A 218 -0.07 -20.14 14.15
N PHE A 219 0.98 -19.78 13.39
CA PHE A 219 1.71 -18.54 13.60
C PHE A 219 1.00 -17.35 12.93
N GLU A 220 0.39 -17.55 11.79
CA GLU A 220 -0.46 -16.58 11.10
C GLU A 220 -1.60 -16.10 12.01
N GLU A 221 -2.37 -17.04 12.59
CA GLU A 221 -3.48 -16.73 13.50
C GLU A 221 -3.04 -15.90 14.71
N ILE A 222 -1.87 -16.20 15.28
CA ILE A 222 -1.29 -15.42 16.38
C ILE A 222 -1.00 -13.99 15.93
N LEU A 223 -0.37 -13.81 14.77
CA LEU A 223 -0.04 -12.50 14.22
C LEU A 223 -1.28 -11.69 13.89
N GLU A 224 -2.24 -12.30 13.23
CA GLU A 224 -3.44 -11.64 12.70
C GLU A 224 -4.46 -11.26 13.77
N SER A 225 -4.48 -11.98 14.88
CA SER A 225 -5.31 -11.64 16.05
C SER A 225 -4.74 -10.48 16.87
N GLU A 226 -3.47 -10.09 16.67
CA GLU A 226 -2.76 -9.15 17.53
C GLU A 226 -3.19 -7.68 17.29
N LYS A 227 -3.33 -6.92 18.38
CA LYS A 227 -3.55 -5.46 18.38
C LYS A 227 -2.48 -4.71 19.18
N SER A 228 -1.29 -5.31 19.31
CA SER A 228 -0.22 -4.75 20.12
C SER A 228 0.49 -3.60 19.45
N ILE A 229 0.83 -2.58 20.25
CA ILE A 229 1.73 -1.49 19.84
C ILE A 229 3.19 -1.77 20.24
N ASN A 230 3.47 -2.89 20.88
CA ASN A 230 4.80 -3.22 21.35
C ASN A 230 5.78 -3.29 20.18
N GLY A 231 6.91 -2.62 20.34
CA GLY A 231 7.94 -2.55 19.31
C GLY A 231 7.62 -1.57 18.15
N TRP A 232 6.50 -0.82 18.21
CA TRP A 232 6.17 0.23 17.23
C TRP A 232 6.30 1.61 17.87
N ASP A 233 7.27 2.41 17.41
CA ASP A 233 7.52 3.75 17.96
C ASP A 233 6.59 4.81 17.33
N PHE A 234 5.50 5.12 18.02
CA PHE A 234 4.53 6.15 17.60
C PHE A 234 5.03 7.58 17.73
N ASN A 235 6.14 7.80 18.44
CA ASN A 235 6.79 9.11 18.55
C ASN A 235 7.83 9.33 17.45
N SER A 236 8.11 8.31 16.64
CA SER A 236 9.03 8.39 15.51
C SER A 236 8.53 9.39 14.47
N SER A 237 9.43 10.14 13.88
CA SER A 237 9.14 11.10 12.82
C SER A 237 10.29 11.18 11.83
N LEU A 238 9.99 11.17 10.54
CA LEU A 238 10.98 11.41 9.48
C LEU A 238 11.68 12.76 9.60
N ALA A 239 11.05 13.74 10.23
CA ALA A 239 11.65 15.05 10.48
C ALA A 239 12.85 14.98 11.45
N LEU A 240 12.90 13.95 12.30
CA LEU A 240 13.98 13.70 13.26
C LEU A 240 15.13 12.87 12.67
N ILE A 241 14.95 12.33 11.47
CA ILE A 241 15.98 11.54 10.81
C ILE A 241 16.91 12.48 10.06
N PRO A 242 18.23 12.45 10.31
CA PRO A 242 19.19 13.29 9.61
C PRO A 242 19.05 13.08 8.11
N LYS A 243 18.78 14.14 7.37
CA LYS A 243 18.89 14.10 5.90
C LYS A 243 20.35 13.82 5.61
N THR A 244 20.67 12.62 5.13
CA THR A 244 22.03 12.30 4.69
C THR A 244 22.49 13.40 3.74
N LYS A 245 23.69 13.95 4.04
CA LYS A 245 24.30 15.03 3.26
C LYS A 245 24.20 14.68 1.78
N LYS A 246 23.68 15.60 0.96
CA LYS A 246 23.77 15.52 -0.50
C LYS A 246 25.20 15.08 -0.85
N TYR A 247 25.34 13.92 -1.46
CA TYR A 247 26.57 13.58 -2.15
C TYR A 247 26.78 14.68 -3.19
N ASN A 248 27.80 15.50 -2.96
CA ASN A 248 28.22 16.51 -3.91
C ASN A 248 28.58 15.78 -5.21
N LYS A 249 27.94 16.22 -6.30
CA LYS A 249 28.35 15.88 -7.64
C LYS A 249 29.83 16.27 -7.79
N ALA A 250 30.69 15.26 -8.01
CA ALA A 250 31.93 15.43 -8.72
C ALA A 250 31.66 15.19 -10.21
#